data_38c39c466cea64819677dae65bdc51ec
#
_entry.id   38c39c466cea64819677dae65bdc51ec
#
_cell.length_a   1.000
_cell.length_b   1.000
_cell.length_c   1.000
_cell.angle_alpha   90.00
_cell.angle_beta   90.00
_cell.angle_gamma   90.00
#
_symmetry.space_group_name_H-M   'P 1'
#
loop_
_entity.id
_entity.type
_entity.pdbx_description
1 polymer ?
#
loop_
_entity_poly.entity_id
_entity_poly.type
_entity_poly.pdbx_seq_one_letter_code
_entity_poly.pdbx_strand_id
1 'polypeptide(L)'
;ALEYIVYSDTAAMRAQLRSTALLLAALLAALLPLMGAVIAFLYRKVNRPIVTLSGASAHIEQGEFGIQVDAGRLGSKEFAYLGNSFNAMSDKLKNQFERIYKEELALRDAKIMALQSQINPHFLNNTLEIINWEARLADDVKVCQMLEALSTMLNAAMDRKHRPLIHLSEEMMYVDAYLFIIRERLGKRLTVEKEISPETLDCYVPRLVLQPLLENAVEHGINPVQKGTIIIRAYREQDRLLLEIENDGVTNSDDLMNIQ
;
A
#
# COMPACT_ATOMS: atom_id res chain seq x y z
N ALA A 1 -10.83 102.06 37.74
CA ALA A 1 -10.61 100.83 37.07
C ALA A 1 -9.09 100.56 37.07
N LEU A 2 -8.66 99.44 37.70
CA LEU A 2 -7.27 98.98 37.68
C LEU A 2 -7.19 97.95 36.56
N GLU A 3 -6.48 98.28 35.43
CA GLU A 3 -6.14 97.36 34.41
C GLU A 3 -4.86 96.66 34.79
N TYR A 4 -4.91 95.32 34.95
CA TYR A 4 -3.77 94.49 35.11
C TYR A 4 -3.30 93.97 33.76
N ILE A 5 -2.18 94.47 33.28
CA ILE A 5 -1.56 93.90 32.05
C ILE A 5 -0.62 92.78 32.48
N VAL A 6 -0.99 91.56 32.20
CA VAL A 6 -0.10 90.38 32.40
C VAL A 6 0.79 90.22 31.18
N TYR A 7 2.01 90.60 31.29
CA TYR A 7 3.07 90.26 30.28
C TYR A 7 3.50 88.85 30.47
N SER A 8 3.03 88.01 29.59
CA SER A 8 3.64 86.67 29.49
C SER A 8 4.74 86.74 28.43
N ASP A 9 5.95 86.33 28.78
CA ASP A 9 7.08 86.21 27.83
C ASP A 9 6.82 85.01 26.89
N THR A 10 6.15 85.30 25.80
CA THR A 10 5.77 84.29 24.77
C THR A 10 7.02 83.69 24.09
N ALA A 11 8.18 84.38 24.10
CA ALA A 11 9.43 83.89 23.53
C ALA A 11 10.05 82.80 24.41
N ALA A 12 10.09 83.04 25.74
CA ALA A 12 10.59 82.04 26.68
C ALA A 12 9.72 80.77 26.70
N MET A 13 8.38 80.95 26.67
CA MET A 13 7.44 79.85 26.62
C MET A 13 7.60 78.99 25.31
N ARG A 14 7.78 79.64 24.14
CA ARG A 14 8.05 78.96 22.88
C ARG A 14 9.39 78.23 22.86
N ALA A 15 10.44 78.83 23.48
CA ALA A 15 11.74 78.19 23.61
C ALA A 15 11.67 76.93 24.49
N GLN A 16 10.92 77.01 25.60
CA GLN A 16 10.69 75.84 26.47
C GLN A 16 9.84 74.75 25.78
N LEU A 17 8.79 75.12 25.06
CA LEU A 17 8.02 74.16 24.27
C LEU A 17 8.87 73.46 23.16
N ARG A 18 9.76 74.22 22.51
CA ARG A 18 10.65 73.63 21.52
C ARG A 18 11.68 72.69 22.16
N SER A 19 12.27 73.01 23.31
CA SER A 19 13.21 72.12 23.98
C SER A 19 12.54 70.85 24.49
N THR A 20 11.33 70.94 25.05
CA THR A 20 10.55 69.73 25.45
C THR A 20 10.14 68.90 24.28
N ALA A 21 9.72 69.52 23.16
CA ALA A 21 9.38 68.80 21.91
C ALA A 21 10.63 68.09 21.32
N LEU A 22 11.77 68.72 21.32
CA LEU A 22 13.04 68.10 20.90
C LEU A 22 13.49 66.92 21.80
N LEU A 23 13.35 67.06 23.10
CA LEU A 23 13.62 65.98 24.06
C LEU A 23 12.66 64.79 23.84
N LEU A 24 11.39 65.04 23.65
CA LEU A 24 10.39 64.01 23.34
C LEU A 24 10.68 63.33 22.01
N ALA A 25 11.03 64.10 20.96
CA ALA A 25 11.41 63.57 19.67
C ALA A 25 12.68 62.69 19.76
N ALA A 26 13.69 63.12 20.50
CA ALA A 26 14.90 62.36 20.75
C ALA A 26 14.64 61.05 21.54
N LEU A 27 13.74 61.14 22.56
CA LEU A 27 13.34 59.98 23.32
C LEU A 27 12.59 58.97 22.44
N LEU A 28 11.65 59.41 21.60
CA LEU A 28 10.95 58.55 20.64
C LEU A 28 11.91 57.95 19.60
N ALA A 29 12.86 58.74 19.09
CA ALA A 29 13.86 58.28 18.14
C ALA A 29 14.79 57.19 18.71
N ALA A 30 15.03 57.22 20.06
CA ALA A 30 15.78 56.15 20.74
C ALA A 30 14.90 54.94 21.11
N LEU A 31 13.64 55.17 21.50
CA LEU A 31 12.74 54.10 21.94
C LEU A 31 12.24 53.23 20.81
N LEU A 32 11.94 53.79 19.63
CA LEU A 32 11.46 53.05 18.47
C LEU A 32 12.46 51.99 17.97
N PRO A 33 13.74 52.29 17.73
CA PRO A 33 14.69 51.28 17.31
C PRO A 33 14.99 50.27 18.43
N LEU A 34 14.97 50.67 19.70
CA LEU A 34 15.11 49.73 20.82
C LEU A 34 13.95 48.73 20.86
N MET A 35 12.71 49.22 20.71
CA MET A 35 11.53 48.37 20.65
C MET A 35 11.60 47.41 19.44
N GLY A 36 12.01 47.91 18.27
CA GLY A 36 12.26 47.10 17.09
C GLY A 36 13.30 45.99 17.33
N ALA A 37 14.39 46.32 17.99
CA ALA A 37 15.43 45.36 18.34
C ALA A 37 14.92 44.28 19.31
N VAL A 38 14.15 44.66 20.33
CA VAL A 38 13.54 43.70 21.28
C VAL A 38 12.55 42.79 20.58
N ILE A 39 11.69 43.34 19.71
CA ILE A 39 10.75 42.53 18.93
C ILE A 39 11.49 41.55 18.01
N ALA A 40 12.50 42.02 17.29
CA ALA A 40 13.30 41.17 16.42
C ALA A 40 14.05 40.06 17.19
N PHE A 41 14.55 40.40 18.38
CA PHE A 41 15.19 39.44 19.28
C PHE A 41 14.20 38.35 19.74
N LEU A 42 13.03 38.73 20.24
CA LEU A 42 11.99 37.81 20.69
C LEU A 42 11.50 36.93 19.54
N TYR A 43 11.28 37.52 18.35
CA TYR A 43 10.86 36.76 17.18
C TYR A 43 11.88 35.68 16.79
N ARG A 44 13.19 36.06 16.75
CA ARG A 44 14.24 35.10 16.32
C ARG A 44 14.57 34.06 17.40
N LYS A 45 14.55 34.46 18.69
CA LYS A 45 15.01 33.61 19.79
C LYS A 45 13.89 32.78 20.44
N VAL A 46 12.62 33.16 20.26
CA VAL A 46 11.49 32.47 20.90
C VAL A 46 10.46 32.01 19.86
N ASN A 47 9.93 32.95 19.07
CA ASN A 47 8.79 32.61 18.21
C ASN A 47 9.17 31.61 17.10
N ARG A 48 10.27 31.86 16.40
CA ARG A 48 10.72 31.01 15.29
C ARG A 48 10.99 29.56 15.71
N PRO A 49 11.73 29.25 16.79
CA PRO A 49 11.90 27.90 17.30
C PRO A 49 10.59 27.18 17.63
N ILE A 50 9.64 27.89 18.27
CA ILE A 50 8.34 27.32 18.62
C ILE A 50 7.57 26.93 17.35
N VAL A 51 7.49 27.82 16.35
CA VAL A 51 6.82 27.55 15.08
C VAL A 51 7.47 26.37 14.36
N THR A 52 8.80 26.27 14.36
CA THR A 52 9.51 25.15 13.74
C THR A 52 9.18 23.82 14.41
N LEU A 53 9.20 23.76 15.76
CA LEU A 53 8.86 22.53 16.50
C LEU A 53 7.38 22.17 16.36
N SER A 54 6.50 23.17 16.39
CA SER A 54 5.04 22.97 16.20
C SER A 54 4.74 22.43 14.79
N GLY A 55 5.41 22.98 13.76
CA GLY A 55 5.29 22.47 12.40
C GLY A 55 5.76 21.02 12.27
N ALA A 56 6.91 20.69 12.85
CA ALA A 56 7.42 19.33 12.87
C ALA A 56 6.48 18.36 13.63
N SER A 57 5.85 18.81 14.71
CA SER A 57 4.85 18.02 15.43
C SER A 57 3.59 17.75 14.61
N ALA A 58 3.13 18.72 13.80
CA ALA A 58 1.99 18.54 12.92
C ALA A 58 2.22 17.48 11.85
N HIS A 59 3.44 17.34 11.34
CA HIS A 59 3.80 16.27 10.43
C HIS A 59 3.73 14.88 11.09
N ILE A 60 4.20 14.78 12.35
CA ILE A 60 4.08 13.53 13.13
C ILE A 60 2.61 13.16 13.32
N GLU A 61 1.72 14.12 13.58
CA GLU A 61 0.27 13.90 13.70
C GLU A 61 -0.34 13.36 12.39
N GLN A 62 0.22 13.74 11.23
CA GLN A 62 -0.17 13.22 9.92
C GLN A 62 0.43 11.85 9.58
N GLY A 63 1.20 11.27 10.51
CA GLY A 63 1.81 9.95 10.33
C GLY A 63 3.21 9.97 9.70
N GLU A 64 3.81 11.13 9.51
CA GLU A 64 5.17 11.28 8.99
C GLU A 64 6.19 11.15 10.13
N PHE A 65 6.59 9.92 10.44
CA PHE A 65 7.56 9.66 11.52
C PHE A 65 9.02 9.79 11.04
N GLY A 66 9.92 10.11 11.98
CA GLY A 66 11.38 10.22 11.72
C GLY A 66 11.80 11.59 11.20
N ILE A 67 10.94 12.61 11.35
CA ILE A 67 11.26 13.99 11.00
C ILE A 67 12.30 14.52 11.97
N GLN A 68 13.31 15.20 11.42
CA GLN A 68 14.40 15.81 12.17
C GLN A 68 14.33 17.33 12.09
N VAL A 69 14.48 17.98 13.24
CA VAL A 69 14.62 19.43 13.36
C VAL A 69 16.10 19.77 13.57
N ASP A 70 16.62 20.78 12.85
CA ASP A 70 17.98 21.26 13.06
C ASP A 70 18.07 22.00 14.40
N ALA A 71 18.41 21.25 15.46
CA ALA A 71 18.56 21.79 16.83
C ALA A 71 19.58 22.91 16.91
N GLY A 72 20.63 22.92 16.07
CA GLY A 72 21.67 23.96 16.05
C GLY A 72 21.15 25.34 15.61
N ARG A 73 20.06 25.38 14.86
CA ARG A 73 19.42 26.61 14.35
C ARG A 73 18.33 27.19 15.26
N LEU A 74 18.00 26.51 16.37
CA LEU A 74 16.92 26.95 17.26
C LEU A 74 17.33 28.11 18.21
N GLY A 75 18.55 28.56 18.15
CA GLY A 75 18.95 29.88 18.65
C GLY A 75 19.24 30.00 20.17
N SER A 76 18.87 29.03 21.00
CA SER A 76 19.26 28.97 22.44
C SER A 76 19.57 27.51 22.81
N LYS A 77 20.29 27.32 23.94
CA LYS A 77 20.63 25.99 24.45
C LYS A 77 19.40 25.20 24.86
N GLU A 78 18.41 25.86 25.41
CA GLU A 78 17.14 25.25 25.83
C GLU A 78 16.34 24.74 24.65
N PHE A 79 16.22 25.53 23.57
CA PHE A 79 15.56 25.11 22.37
C PHE A 79 16.35 24.04 21.58
N ALA A 80 17.70 24.10 21.62
CA ALA A 80 18.51 23.02 21.04
C ALA A 80 18.31 21.70 21.79
N TYR A 81 18.23 21.71 23.12
CA TYR A 81 17.92 20.55 23.93
C TYR A 81 16.50 20.00 23.57
N LEU A 82 15.51 20.89 23.46
CA LEU A 82 14.15 20.51 23.07
C LEU A 82 14.10 19.91 21.67
N GLY A 83 14.83 20.49 20.71
CA GLY A 83 14.97 19.96 19.35
C GLY A 83 15.60 18.57 19.31
N ASN A 84 16.68 18.36 20.08
CA ASN A 84 17.29 17.02 20.18
C ASN A 84 16.37 16.00 20.83
N SER A 85 15.63 16.39 21.87
CA SER A 85 14.65 15.53 22.52
C SER A 85 13.49 15.17 21.58
N PHE A 86 13.03 16.13 20.79
CA PHE A 86 12.02 15.91 19.73
C PHE A 86 12.54 14.93 18.68
N ASN A 87 13.76 15.10 18.18
CA ASN A 87 14.37 14.22 17.21
C ASN A 87 14.48 12.78 17.73
N ALA A 88 14.96 12.61 18.97
CA ALA A 88 15.06 11.30 19.62
C ALA A 88 13.68 10.63 19.77
N MET A 89 12.65 11.40 20.12
CA MET A 89 11.26 10.91 20.18
C MET A 89 10.74 10.51 18.80
N SER A 90 10.96 11.35 17.78
CA SER A 90 10.53 11.10 16.40
C SER A 90 11.17 9.82 15.83
N ASP A 91 12.46 9.61 16.04
CA ASP A 91 13.16 8.38 15.64
C ASP A 91 12.63 7.15 16.38
N LYS A 92 12.38 7.29 17.68
CA LYS A 92 11.80 6.18 18.45
C LYS A 92 10.41 5.79 17.97
N LEU A 93 9.58 6.77 17.64
CA LEU A 93 8.24 6.54 17.06
C LEU A 93 8.35 5.82 15.71
N LYS A 94 9.24 6.29 14.82
CA LYS A 94 9.49 5.63 13.53
C LYS A 94 9.87 4.17 13.72
N ASN A 95 10.87 3.89 14.55
CA ASN A 95 11.35 2.54 14.79
C ASN A 95 10.27 1.63 15.42
N GLN A 96 9.46 2.17 16.33
CA GLN A 96 8.35 1.43 16.93
C GLN A 96 7.26 1.11 15.89
N PHE A 97 6.91 2.07 15.05
CA PHE A 97 5.93 1.89 14.00
C PHE A 97 6.38 0.84 12.98
N GLU A 98 7.63 0.92 12.51
CA GLU A 98 8.21 -0.09 11.60
C GLU A 98 8.22 -1.48 12.23
N ARG A 99 8.52 -1.59 13.54
CA ARG A 99 8.50 -2.86 14.24
C ARG A 99 7.08 -3.43 14.33
N ILE A 100 6.11 -2.62 14.76
CA ILE A 100 4.70 -3.04 14.86
C ILE A 100 4.19 -3.51 13.49
N TYR A 101 4.50 -2.75 12.43
CA TYR A 101 4.10 -3.12 11.08
C TYR A 101 4.69 -4.47 10.63
N LYS A 102 5.98 -4.72 10.91
CA LYS A 102 6.61 -6.02 10.63
C LYS A 102 6.01 -7.16 11.46
N GLU A 103 5.74 -6.92 12.75
CA GLU A 103 5.10 -7.90 13.64
C GLU A 103 3.68 -8.23 13.16
N GLU A 104 2.91 -7.24 12.71
CA GLU A 104 1.56 -7.44 12.17
C GLU A 104 1.58 -8.26 10.86
N LEU A 105 2.51 -7.97 9.94
CA LEU A 105 2.69 -8.76 8.73
C LEU A 105 3.06 -10.21 9.06
N ALA A 106 4.02 -10.42 9.97
CA ALA A 106 4.42 -11.77 10.39
C ALA A 106 3.26 -12.54 11.06
N LEU A 107 2.44 -11.84 11.85
CA LEU A 107 1.24 -12.45 12.48
C LEU A 107 0.19 -12.83 11.42
N ARG A 108 -0.04 -11.98 10.42
CA ARG A 108 -0.94 -12.30 9.29
C ARG A 108 -0.45 -13.51 8.51
N ASP A 109 0.85 -13.56 8.20
CA ASP A 109 1.46 -14.69 7.50
C ASP A 109 1.35 -15.99 8.34
N ALA A 110 1.64 -15.92 9.64
CA ALA A 110 1.50 -17.05 10.54
C ALA A 110 0.04 -17.53 10.64
N LYS A 111 -0.93 -16.61 10.66
CA LYS A 111 -2.35 -16.94 10.67
C LYS A 111 -2.80 -17.63 9.38
N ILE A 112 -2.35 -17.14 8.23
CA ILE A 112 -2.60 -17.79 6.93
C ILE A 112 -2.00 -19.18 6.90
N MET A 113 -0.75 -19.35 7.38
CA MET A 113 -0.11 -20.66 7.49
C MET A 113 -0.88 -21.61 8.41
N ALA A 114 -1.34 -21.14 9.58
CA ALA A 114 -2.10 -21.94 10.52
C ALA A 114 -3.44 -22.40 9.91
N LEU A 115 -4.14 -21.51 9.20
CA LEU A 115 -5.37 -21.85 8.50
C LEU A 115 -5.13 -22.86 7.36
N GLN A 116 -4.06 -22.68 6.60
CA GLN A 116 -3.68 -23.64 5.54
C GLN A 116 -3.26 -25.00 6.10
N SER A 117 -2.62 -25.04 7.29
CA SER A 117 -2.21 -26.29 7.93
C SER A 117 -3.36 -27.11 8.53
N GLN A 118 -4.53 -26.48 8.71
CA GLN A 118 -5.74 -27.21 9.16
C GLN A 118 -6.25 -28.19 8.08
N ILE A 119 -5.92 -27.94 6.81
CA ILE A 119 -6.12 -28.91 5.75
C ILE A 119 -4.89 -29.83 5.78
N ASN A 120 -5.04 -31.04 6.27
CA ASN A 120 -3.94 -32.03 6.25
C ASN A 120 -3.77 -32.57 4.82
N PRO A 121 -2.74 -32.10 4.08
CA PRO A 121 -2.55 -32.50 2.68
C PRO A 121 -2.30 -34.00 2.52
N HIS A 122 -1.59 -34.57 3.45
CA HIS A 122 -1.27 -35.99 3.45
C HIS A 122 -2.53 -36.84 3.68
N PHE A 123 -3.42 -36.41 4.56
CA PHE A 123 -4.70 -37.10 4.75
C PHE A 123 -5.58 -37.07 3.50
N LEU A 124 -5.65 -35.89 2.84
CA LEU A 124 -6.42 -35.76 1.59
C LEU A 124 -5.86 -36.65 0.48
N ASN A 125 -4.53 -36.59 0.25
CA ASN A 125 -3.88 -37.40 -0.77
C ASN A 125 -4.08 -38.92 -0.50
N ASN A 126 -3.87 -39.38 0.73
CA ASN A 126 -4.10 -40.77 1.08
C ASN A 126 -5.55 -41.19 0.88
N THR A 127 -6.50 -40.31 1.21
CA THR A 127 -7.92 -40.61 0.99
C THR A 127 -8.24 -40.72 -0.50
N LEU A 128 -7.72 -39.82 -1.32
CA LEU A 128 -7.89 -39.87 -2.77
C LEU A 128 -7.24 -41.13 -3.38
N GLU A 129 -6.08 -41.57 -2.86
CA GLU A 129 -5.44 -42.81 -3.28
C GLU A 129 -6.29 -44.04 -2.96
N ILE A 130 -6.88 -44.10 -1.75
CA ILE A 130 -7.76 -45.21 -1.36
C ILE A 130 -8.99 -45.26 -2.29
N ILE A 131 -9.63 -44.12 -2.55
CA ILE A 131 -10.80 -44.06 -3.44
C ILE A 131 -10.40 -44.42 -4.88
N ASN A 132 -9.22 -44.01 -5.36
CA ASN A 132 -8.70 -44.37 -6.67
C ASN A 132 -8.47 -45.89 -6.79
N TRP A 133 -8.00 -46.51 -5.70
CA TRP A 133 -7.79 -47.95 -5.63
C TRP A 133 -9.11 -48.74 -5.75
N GLU A 134 -10.14 -48.29 -5.03
CA GLU A 134 -11.51 -48.87 -5.13
C GLU A 134 -12.12 -48.67 -6.50
N ALA A 135 -11.95 -47.47 -7.10
CA ALA A 135 -12.43 -47.21 -8.48
C ALA A 135 -11.74 -48.10 -9.52
N ARG A 136 -10.41 -48.36 -9.34
CA ARG A 136 -9.68 -49.30 -10.23
C ARG A 136 -10.15 -50.74 -10.07
N LEU A 137 -10.46 -51.17 -8.84
CA LEU A 137 -11.02 -52.52 -8.61
C LEU A 137 -12.42 -52.69 -9.23
N ALA A 138 -13.18 -51.57 -9.34
CA ALA A 138 -14.48 -51.53 -9.97
C ALA A 138 -14.43 -51.31 -11.48
N ASP A 139 -13.22 -51.22 -12.08
CA ASP A 139 -13.01 -50.92 -13.51
C ASP A 139 -13.63 -49.58 -13.97
N ASP A 140 -13.84 -48.64 -13.00
CA ASP A 140 -14.40 -47.31 -13.30
C ASP A 140 -13.28 -46.34 -13.72
N VAL A 141 -12.88 -46.41 -14.98
CA VAL A 141 -11.82 -45.58 -15.57
C VAL A 141 -12.13 -44.09 -15.42
N LYS A 142 -13.40 -43.72 -15.48
CA LYS A 142 -13.81 -42.31 -15.40
C LYS A 142 -13.56 -41.72 -14.00
N VAL A 143 -13.93 -42.45 -12.96
CA VAL A 143 -13.68 -42.04 -11.56
C VAL A 143 -12.17 -41.98 -11.31
N CYS A 144 -11.39 -42.92 -11.81
CA CYS A 144 -9.94 -42.90 -11.69
C CYS A 144 -9.34 -41.61 -12.28
N GLN A 145 -9.72 -41.22 -13.49
CA GLN A 145 -9.24 -40.01 -14.15
C GLN A 145 -9.67 -38.75 -13.40
N MET A 146 -10.91 -38.69 -12.84
CA MET A 146 -11.34 -37.56 -12.03
C MET A 146 -10.52 -37.43 -10.75
N LEU A 147 -10.18 -38.52 -10.09
CA LEU A 147 -9.36 -38.53 -8.88
C LEU A 147 -7.90 -38.13 -9.18
N GLU A 148 -7.34 -38.57 -10.28
CA GLU A 148 -6.00 -38.16 -10.73
C GLU A 148 -5.95 -36.65 -11.04
N ALA A 149 -6.97 -36.12 -11.72
CA ALA A 149 -7.09 -34.69 -11.99
C ALA A 149 -7.21 -33.88 -10.69
N LEU A 150 -8.04 -34.35 -9.74
CA LEU A 150 -8.22 -33.69 -8.44
C LEU A 150 -6.91 -33.71 -7.61
N SER A 151 -6.21 -34.84 -7.57
CA SER A 151 -4.90 -34.95 -6.91
C SER A 151 -3.86 -34.00 -7.52
N THR A 152 -3.84 -33.89 -8.84
CA THR A 152 -2.95 -32.94 -9.55
C THR A 152 -3.20 -31.50 -9.13
N MET A 153 -4.45 -31.07 -9.08
CA MET A 153 -4.84 -29.72 -8.66
C MET A 153 -4.53 -29.47 -7.18
N LEU A 154 -4.82 -30.46 -6.31
CA LEU A 154 -4.55 -30.35 -4.88
C LEU A 154 -3.06 -30.20 -4.62
N ASN A 155 -2.22 -31.02 -5.25
CA ASN A 155 -0.77 -30.94 -5.14
C ASN A 155 -0.22 -29.59 -5.65
N ALA A 156 -0.75 -29.07 -6.76
CA ALA A 156 -0.38 -27.76 -7.28
C ALA A 156 -0.67 -26.64 -6.27
N ALA A 157 -1.85 -26.67 -5.64
CA ALA A 157 -2.27 -25.69 -4.65
C ALA A 157 -1.39 -25.70 -3.39
N MET A 158 -0.98 -26.91 -2.95
CA MET A 158 -0.15 -27.08 -1.75
C MET A 158 1.32 -26.68 -1.98
N ASP A 159 1.87 -26.95 -3.15
CA ASP A 159 3.27 -26.66 -3.47
C ASP A 159 3.53 -25.21 -3.93
N ARG A 160 2.49 -24.40 -4.06
CA ARG A 160 2.56 -23.01 -4.53
C ARG A 160 3.59 -22.16 -3.76
N LYS A 161 3.76 -22.41 -2.48
CA LYS A 161 4.67 -21.65 -1.62
C LYS A 161 6.14 -22.04 -1.80
N HIS A 162 6.39 -23.32 -2.06
CA HIS A 162 7.75 -23.84 -2.22
C HIS A 162 8.31 -23.60 -3.63
N ARG A 163 7.43 -23.59 -4.64
CA ARG A 163 7.77 -23.33 -6.04
C ARG A 163 6.80 -22.34 -6.66
N PRO A 164 6.99 -21.02 -6.41
CA PRO A 164 6.05 -20.00 -6.87
C PRO A 164 6.07 -19.80 -8.39
N LEU A 165 7.18 -20.11 -9.07
CA LEU A 165 7.33 -20.06 -10.51
C LEU A 165 7.53 -21.47 -11.06
N ILE A 166 6.83 -21.77 -12.15
CA ILE A 166 6.88 -23.06 -12.87
C ILE A 166 6.93 -22.81 -14.38
N HIS A 167 7.30 -23.82 -15.16
CA HIS A 167 7.18 -23.74 -16.61
C HIS A 167 5.71 -23.69 -17.04
N LEU A 168 5.40 -23.00 -18.13
CA LEU A 168 4.05 -22.95 -18.68
C LEU A 168 3.54 -24.36 -19.03
N SER A 169 4.41 -25.28 -19.45
CA SER A 169 4.06 -26.67 -19.66
C SER A 169 3.48 -27.35 -18.41
N GLU A 170 4.04 -27.07 -17.22
CA GLU A 170 3.52 -27.57 -15.93
C GLU A 170 2.19 -26.88 -15.58
N GLU A 171 2.07 -25.58 -15.80
CA GLU A 171 0.80 -24.84 -15.60
C GLU A 171 -0.32 -25.42 -16.50
N MET A 172 0.00 -25.75 -17.75
CA MET A 172 -0.95 -26.36 -18.68
C MET A 172 -1.43 -27.74 -18.22
N MET A 173 -0.61 -28.51 -17.49
CA MET A 173 -1.08 -29.76 -16.86
C MET A 173 -2.16 -29.50 -15.81
N TYR A 174 -2.03 -28.44 -15.02
CA TYR A 174 -3.05 -28.03 -14.03
C TYR A 174 -4.32 -27.53 -14.69
N VAL A 175 -4.17 -26.74 -15.76
CA VAL A 175 -5.29 -26.31 -16.62
C VAL A 175 -6.01 -27.53 -17.18
N ASP A 176 -5.31 -28.55 -17.67
CA ASP A 176 -5.91 -29.75 -18.22
C ASP A 176 -6.66 -30.56 -17.18
N ALA A 177 -6.08 -30.71 -15.98
CA ALA A 177 -6.74 -31.38 -14.87
C ALA A 177 -8.05 -30.66 -14.46
N TYR A 178 -8.01 -29.34 -14.35
CA TYR A 178 -9.20 -28.52 -14.04
C TYR A 178 -10.27 -28.68 -15.13
N LEU A 179 -9.91 -28.49 -16.40
CA LEU A 179 -10.82 -28.56 -17.53
C LEU A 179 -11.42 -29.96 -17.71
N PHE A 180 -10.67 -31.01 -17.37
CA PHE A 180 -11.19 -32.38 -17.38
C PHE A 180 -12.38 -32.51 -16.40
N ILE A 181 -12.20 -32.07 -15.14
CA ILE A 181 -13.26 -32.10 -14.13
C ILE A 181 -14.45 -31.27 -14.56
N ILE A 182 -14.24 -30.08 -15.12
CA ILE A 182 -15.32 -29.20 -15.59
C ILE A 182 -16.05 -29.80 -16.79
N ARG A 183 -15.35 -30.43 -17.73
CA ARG A 183 -15.96 -31.13 -18.86
C ARG A 183 -16.84 -32.30 -18.42
N GLU A 184 -16.42 -33.05 -17.40
CA GLU A 184 -17.24 -34.11 -16.84
C GLU A 184 -18.54 -33.57 -16.20
N ARG A 185 -18.49 -32.39 -15.56
CA ARG A 185 -19.65 -31.70 -14.98
C ARG A 185 -20.60 -31.12 -16.04
N LEU A 186 -20.03 -30.45 -17.05
CA LEU A 186 -20.82 -29.69 -18.05
C LEU A 186 -21.16 -30.52 -19.30
N GLY A 187 -20.42 -31.60 -19.57
CA GLY A 187 -20.61 -32.46 -20.73
C GLY A 187 -20.43 -31.70 -22.05
N LYS A 188 -21.36 -31.89 -22.99
CA LYS A 188 -21.33 -31.26 -24.30
C LYS A 188 -21.61 -29.74 -24.31
N ARG A 189 -21.80 -29.14 -23.13
CA ARG A 189 -22.06 -27.70 -22.99
C ARG A 189 -20.76 -26.86 -23.01
N LEU A 190 -19.59 -27.46 -22.79
CA LEU A 190 -18.31 -26.78 -22.79
C LEU A 190 -17.46 -27.27 -23.97
N THR A 191 -17.08 -26.34 -24.83
CA THR A 191 -16.01 -26.51 -25.82
C THR A 191 -14.75 -25.78 -25.31
N VAL A 192 -13.60 -26.39 -25.47
CA VAL A 192 -12.30 -25.75 -25.09
C VAL A 192 -11.35 -25.87 -26.26
N GLU A 193 -10.84 -24.74 -26.68
CA GLU A 193 -9.79 -24.62 -27.71
C GLU A 193 -8.50 -24.11 -27.10
N LYS A 194 -7.35 -24.62 -27.58
CA LYS A 194 -6.05 -24.22 -27.09
C LYS A 194 -5.14 -23.84 -28.24
N GLU A 195 -4.64 -22.63 -28.21
CA GLU A 195 -3.73 -22.06 -29.18
C GLU A 195 -2.42 -21.69 -28.48
N ILE A 196 -1.59 -22.71 -28.17
CA ILE A 196 -0.36 -22.57 -27.39
C ILE A 196 0.83 -22.65 -28.33
N SER A 197 1.58 -21.56 -28.44
CA SER A 197 2.85 -21.56 -29.19
C SER A 197 3.90 -22.43 -28.49
N PRO A 198 4.48 -23.43 -29.17
CA PRO A 198 5.41 -24.38 -28.53
C PRO A 198 6.60 -23.71 -27.80
N GLU A 199 7.07 -22.59 -28.32
CA GLU A 199 8.16 -21.78 -27.77
C GLU A 199 7.83 -21.14 -26.40
N THR A 200 6.55 -21.09 -26.01
CA THR A 200 6.12 -20.52 -24.73
C THR A 200 6.11 -21.55 -23.61
N LEU A 201 6.14 -22.83 -23.90
CA LEU A 201 6.01 -23.90 -22.92
C LEU A 201 7.12 -23.93 -21.87
N ASP A 202 8.33 -23.47 -22.25
CA ASP A 202 9.47 -23.39 -21.36
C ASP A 202 9.57 -22.06 -20.60
N CYS A 203 8.64 -21.11 -20.87
CA CYS A 203 8.60 -19.85 -20.13
C CYS A 203 8.16 -20.08 -18.69
N TYR A 204 8.73 -19.30 -17.76
CA TYR A 204 8.33 -19.31 -16.36
C TYR A 204 7.10 -18.44 -16.13
N VAL A 205 6.11 -18.99 -15.41
CA VAL A 205 4.88 -18.32 -15.02
C VAL A 205 4.61 -18.53 -13.53
N PRO A 206 3.86 -17.64 -12.88
CA PRO A 206 3.37 -17.90 -11.53
C PRO A 206 2.48 -19.15 -11.51
N ARG A 207 2.69 -20.02 -10.55
CA ARG A 207 1.89 -21.25 -10.37
C ARG A 207 0.42 -20.93 -10.14
N LEU A 208 -0.48 -21.62 -10.82
CA LEU A 208 -1.93 -21.45 -10.78
C LEU A 208 -2.37 -20.03 -11.19
N VAL A 209 -1.69 -19.42 -12.19
CA VAL A 209 -2.05 -18.11 -12.73
C VAL A 209 -3.25 -18.19 -13.67
N LEU A 210 -3.37 -19.28 -14.45
CA LEU A 210 -4.47 -19.48 -15.40
C LEU A 210 -5.74 -20.00 -14.73
N GLN A 211 -5.62 -20.72 -13.62
CA GLN A 211 -6.77 -21.35 -12.97
C GLN A 211 -7.85 -20.34 -12.53
N PRO A 212 -7.55 -19.23 -11.83
CA PRO A 212 -8.58 -18.25 -11.44
C PRO A 212 -9.29 -17.62 -12.63
N LEU A 213 -8.57 -17.43 -13.73
CA LEU A 213 -9.15 -16.88 -14.97
C LEU A 213 -10.12 -17.88 -15.61
N LEU A 214 -9.74 -19.16 -15.60
CA LEU A 214 -10.61 -20.25 -16.10
C LEU A 214 -11.82 -20.45 -15.20
N GLU A 215 -11.66 -20.40 -13.89
CA GLU A 215 -12.76 -20.45 -12.93
C GLU A 215 -13.76 -19.33 -13.20
N ASN A 216 -13.26 -18.11 -13.40
CA ASN A 216 -14.09 -16.96 -13.74
C ASN A 216 -14.82 -17.14 -15.08
N ALA A 217 -14.11 -17.58 -16.13
CA ALA A 217 -14.69 -17.86 -17.44
C ALA A 217 -15.81 -18.92 -17.38
N VAL A 218 -15.61 -19.98 -16.56
CA VAL A 218 -16.62 -21.03 -16.39
C VAL A 218 -17.80 -20.54 -15.56
N GLU A 219 -17.55 -19.90 -14.41
CA GLU A 219 -18.60 -19.54 -13.45
C GLU A 219 -19.47 -18.40 -13.97
N HIS A 220 -18.86 -17.36 -14.50
CA HIS A 220 -19.54 -16.14 -14.95
C HIS A 220 -19.82 -16.16 -16.46
N GLY A 221 -18.99 -16.82 -17.26
CA GLY A 221 -19.19 -16.91 -18.72
C GLY A 221 -20.13 -18.05 -19.13
N ILE A 222 -19.79 -19.30 -18.79
CA ILE A 222 -20.42 -20.47 -19.33
C ILE A 222 -21.68 -20.93 -18.56
N ASN A 223 -21.61 -20.93 -17.22
CA ASN A 223 -22.71 -21.41 -16.38
C ASN A 223 -24.03 -20.67 -16.63
N PRO A 224 -24.09 -19.34 -16.81
CA PRO A 224 -25.36 -18.62 -17.06
C PRO A 224 -26.01 -18.97 -18.38
N VAL A 225 -25.23 -19.18 -19.44
CA VAL A 225 -25.75 -19.48 -20.81
C VAL A 225 -25.87 -20.95 -21.12
N GLN A 226 -25.44 -21.81 -20.22
CA GLN A 226 -25.50 -23.25 -20.29
C GLN A 226 -24.79 -23.93 -21.49
N LYS A 227 -24.13 -23.16 -22.34
CA LYS A 227 -23.27 -23.64 -23.43
C LYS A 227 -22.33 -22.53 -23.84
N GLY A 228 -21.05 -22.84 -24.03
CA GLY A 228 -20.08 -21.88 -24.52
C GLY A 228 -18.73 -22.49 -24.82
N THR A 229 -17.85 -21.63 -25.35
CA THR A 229 -16.50 -21.98 -25.76
C THR A 229 -15.51 -21.16 -24.91
N ILE A 230 -14.46 -21.82 -24.44
CA ILE A 230 -13.30 -21.17 -23.82
C ILE A 230 -12.12 -21.37 -24.75
N ILE A 231 -11.43 -20.28 -25.07
CA ILE A 231 -10.22 -20.30 -25.89
C ILE A 231 -9.06 -19.86 -24.99
N ILE A 232 -8.01 -20.68 -24.94
CA ILE A 232 -6.79 -20.39 -24.15
C ILE A 232 -5.67 -20.15 -25.14
N ARG A 233 -5.05 -18.96 -25.09
CA ARG A 233 -3.95 -18.60 -25.95
C ARG A 233 -2.69 -18.33 -25.13
N ALA A 234 -1.55 -18.82 -25.63
CA ALA A 234 -0.24 -18.45 -25.12
C ALA A 234 0.70 -18.19 -26.29
N TYR A 235 1.20 -17.00 -26.39
CA TYR A 235 2.10 -16.59 -27.47
C TYR A 235 3.12 -15.55 -26.98
N ARG A 236 4.17 -15.36 -27.75
CA ARG A 236 5.19 -14.37 -27.45
C ARG A 236 5.02 -13.15 -28.35
N GLU A 237 4.96 -11.99 -27.74
CA GLU A 237 4.97 -10.71 -28.44
C GLU A 237 6.17 -9.91 -27.98
N GLN A 238 7.12 -9.69 -28.90
CA GLN A 238 8.42 -9.08 -28.62
C GLN A 238 9.14 -9.80 -27.46
N ASP A 239 9.30 -9.19 -26.29
CA ASP A 239 9.96 -9.75 -25.11
C ASP A 239 8.96 -10.10 -23.97
N ARG A 240 7.68 -10.24 -24.33
CA ARG A 240 6.60 -10.54 -23.37
C ARG A 240 5.92 -11.84 -23.70
N LEU A 241 5.59 -12.62 -22.66
CA LEU A 241 4.66 -13.74 -22.74
C LEU A 241 3.25 -13.20 -22.53
N LEU A 242 2.37 -13.46 -23.47
CA LEU A 242 0.94 -13.17 -23.35
C LEU A 242 0.17 -14.46 -23.11
N LEU A 243 -0.68 -14.43 -22.09
CA LEU A 243 -1.59 -15.48 -21.72
C LEU A 243 -3.00 -14.90 -21.77
N GLU A 244 -3.85 -15.47 -22.61
CA GLU A 244 -5.22 -15.00 -22.82
C GLU A 244 -6.20 -16.12 -22.57
N ILE A 245 -7.31 -15.80 -21.93
CA ILE A 245 -8.49 -16.66 -21.79
C ILE A 245 -9.68 -15.88 -22.29
N GLU A 246 -10.28 -16.38 -23.37
CA GLU A 246 -11.47 -15.81 -23.98
C GLU A 246 -12.65 -16.77 -23.79
N ASN A 247 -13.83 -16.25 -23.53
CA ASN A 247 -15.07 -17.00 -23.48
C ASN A 247 -16.17 -16.29 -24.26
N ASP A 248 -17.06 -17.06 -24.91
CA ASP A 248 -18.21 -16.57 -25.67
C ASP A 248 -19.49 -16.44 -24.83
N GLY A 249 -19.38 -16.50 -23.50
CA GLY A 249 -20.48 -16.37 -22.56
C GLY A 249 -20.89 -14.92 -22.28
N VAL A 250 -21.73 -14.73 -21.26
CA VAL A 250 -22.14 -13.39 -20.82
C VAL A 250 -20.95 -12.65 -20.20
N THR A 251 -20.66 -11.45 -20.69
CA THR A 251 -19.68 -10.54 -20.09
C THR A 251 -20.43 -9.59 -19.15
N ASN A 252 -20.15 -9.64 -17.84
CA ASN A 252 -20.57 -8.60 -16.94
C ASN A 252 -19.64 -7.39 -17.13
N SER A 253 -20.21 -6.26 -17.56
CA SER A 253 -19.47 -5.01 -17.78
C SER A 253 -18.79 -4.47 -16.51
N ASP A 254 -19.19 -4.93 -15.33
CA ASP A 254 -18.63 -4.50 -14.04
C ASP A 254 -17.31 -5.23 -13.68
N ASP A 255 -17.01 -6.38 -14.28
CA ASP A 255 -15.80 -7.16 -14.01
C ASP A 255 -14.58 -6.66 -14.80
N LEU A 256 -14.76 -5.85 -15.83
CA LEU A 256 -13.66 -5.28 -16.64
C LEU A 256 -12.90 -4.14 -15.94
N MET A 257 -13.39 -3.61 -14.82
CA MET A 257 -12.75 -2.50 -14.09
C MET A 257 -11.75 -2.93 -13.00
N ASN A 258 -11.64 -4.23 -12.70
CA ASN A 258 -10.86 -4.70 -11.55
C ASN A 258 -9.54 -5.41 -11.89
N ILE A 259 -9.10 -5.40 -13.15
CA ILE A 259 -7.81 -5.98 -13.55
C ILE A 259 -6.99 -4.89 -14.26
N GLN A 260 -6.40 -4.00 -13.49
CA GLN A 260 -5.25 -3.16 -13.88
C GLN A 260 -4.11 -3.36 -12.90
#